data_b0c5f84cc67cb408afc581d905e1a1bd
#
_entry.id   b0c5f84cc67cb408afc581d905e1a1bd
#
_cell.length_a   1.000
_cell.length_b   1.000
_cell.length_c   1.000
_cell.angle_alpha   90.00
_cell.angle_beta   90.00
_cell.angle_gamma   90.00
#
_symmetry.space_group_name_H-M   'P 1'
#
loop_
_entity.id
_entity.type
_entity.pdbx_description
1 polymer ?
#
loop_
_entity_poly.entity_id
_entity_poly.type
_entity_poly.pdbx_seq_one_letter_code
_entity_poly.pdbx_strand_id
1 'polypeptide(L)'
;AGIANNMGTLLTYKLREGLVPLLNEEELQNNLTKTVLRMKTREDYESKLGDVIYTFALYKRVKRASIPLDHPDLAILTVSFDMGADQDSIIMDKILPVLKQGKLTEASEA
;
A
#
# COMPACT_ATOMS: atom_id res chain seq x y z
N ALA A 1 4.68 0.60 6.79
CA ALA A 1 4.48 0.67 5.33
C ALA A 1 5.32 -0.38 4.63
N GLY A 2 4.82 -0.91 3.54
CA GLY A 2 5.52 -1.91 2.75
C GLY A 2 5.30 -1.68 1.26
N ILE A 3 6.26 -2.10 0.45
CA ILE A 3 6.20 -1.98 -1.01
C ILE A 3 6.32 -3.38 -1.61
N ALA A 4 5.41 -3.72 -2.52
CA ALA A 4 5.42 -4.99 -3.24
C ALA A 4 5.58 -4.77 -4.74
N ASN A 5 6.24 -5.74 -5.41
CA ASN A 5 6.39 -5.73 -6.85
C ASN A 5 5.16 -6.30 -7.57
N ASN A 6 5.21 -6.38 -8.89
CA ASN A 6 4.10 -6.87 -9.72
C ASN A 6 3.76 -8.35 -9.50
N MET A 7 4.64 -9.11 -8.86
CA MET A 7 4.39 -10.51 -8.48
C MET A 7 3.80 -10.64 -7.08
N GLY A 8 3.61 -9.53 -6.38
CA GLY A 8 3.14 -9.53 -5.00
C GLY A 8 4.23 -9.83 -3.98
N THR A 9 5.51 -9.81 -4.39
CA THR A 9 6.63 -10.04 -3.48
C THR A 9 6.94 -8.79 -2.68
N LEU A 10 7.02 -8.91 -1.35
CA LEU A 10 7.40 -7.83 -0.46
C LEU A 10 8.87 -7.46 -0.69
N LEU A 11 9.13 -6.22 -1.10
CA LEU A 11 10.49 -5.72 -1.36
C LEU A 11 11.07 -4.98 -0.17
N THR A 12 10.27 -4.20 0.52
CA THR A 12 10.69 -3.44 1.69
C THR A 12 9.51 -3.28 2.64
N TYR A 13 9.81 -3.23 3.92
CA TYR A 13 8.81 -3.10 4.97
C TYR A 13 9.40 -2.34 6.15
N LYS A 14 8.66 -1.35 6.64
CA LYS A 14 9.12 -0.50 7.72
C LYS A 14 8.01 -0.25 8.72
N LEU A 15 8.28 -0.47 9.99
CA LEU A 15 7.37 -0.20 11.08
C LEU A 15 7.81 1.04 11.84
N ARG A 16 6.84 1.74 12.41
CA ARG A 16 7.10 2.80 13.37
C ARG A 16 7.79 2.18 14.60
N GLU A 17 8.79 2.89 15.13
CA GLU A 17 9.53 2.44 16.30
C GLU A 17 8.59 2.09 17.47
N GLY A 18 8.86 1.00 18.15
CA GLY A 18 8.06 0.53 19.27
C GLY A 18 6.78 -0.22 18.90
N LEU A 19 6.45 -0.30 17.61
CA LEU A 19 5.26 -0.99 17.14
C LEU A 19 5.52 -2.48 16.93
N VAL A 20 4.63 -3.32 17.47
CA VAL A 20 4.67 -4.76 17.24
C VAL A 20 3.74 -5.09 16.07
N PRO A 21 4.21 -5.75 15.00
CA PRO A 21 3.36 -6.06 13.87
C PRO A 21 2.27 -7.08 14.26
N LEU A 22 1.04 -6.87 13.75
CA LEU A 22 -0.06 -7.80 13.96
C LEU A 22 0.05 -9.06 13.10
N LEU A 23 0.73 -8.96 11.95
CA LEU A 23 1.00 -10.08 11.06
C LEU A 23 2.48 -10.41 11.11
N ASN A 24 2.80 -11.70 11.10
CA ASN A 24 4.19 -12.12 10.90
C ASN A 24 4.59 -11.93 9.42
N GLU A 25 5.86 -12.14 9.10
CA GLU A 25 6.38 -11.90 7.76
C GLU A 25 5.70 -12.76 6.69
N GLU A 26 5.45 -14.04 6.99
CA GLU A 26 4.77 -14.94 6.07
C GLU A 26 3.32 -14.52 5.82
N GLU A 27 2.60 -14.16 6.87
CA GLU A 27 1.22 -13.67 6.76
C GLU A 27 1.16 -12.38 5.96
N LEU A 28 2.09 -11.45 6.19
CA LEU A 28 2.16 -10.20 5.44
C LEU A 28 2.43 -10.46 3.96
N GLN A 29 3.38 -11.35 3.65
CA GLN A 29 3.69 -11.72 2.27
C GLN A 29 2.49 -12.32 1.55
N ASN A 30 1.77 -13.23 2.20
CA ASN A 30 0.56 -13.83 1.63
C ASN A 30 -0.54 -12.80 1.39
N ASN A 31 -0.72 -11.87 2.31
CA ASN A 31 -1.69 -10.79 2.18
C ASN A 31 -1.35 -9.88 1.00
N LEU A 32 -0.08 -9.52 0.83
CA LEU A 32 0.36 -8.67 -0.27
C LEU A 32 0.18 -9.34 -1.63
N THR A 33 0.49 -10.62 -1.74
CA THR A 33 0.28 -11.37 -2.98
C THR A 33 -1.19 -11.35 -3.40
N LYS A 34 -2.09 -11.61 -2.46
CA LYS A 34 -3.53 -11.57 -2.72
C LYS A 34 -4.02 -10.15 -3.06
N THR A 35 -3.46 -9.14 -2.41
CA THR A 35 -3.81 -7.74 -2.67
C THR A 35 -3.44 -7.34 -4.09
N VAL A 36 -2.24 -7.69 -4.54
CA VAL A 36 -1.80 -7.39 -5.91
C VAL A 36 -2.70 -8.09 -6.93
N LEU A 37 -3.06 -9.34 -6.70
CA LEU A 37 -3.98 -10.07 -7.59
C LEU A 37 -5.35 -9.39 -7.66
N ARG A 38 -5.89 -8.94 -6.54
CA ARG A 38 -7.18 -8.22 -6.52
C ARG A 38 -7.10 -6.90 -7.29
N MET A 39 -6.00 -6.19 -7.17
CA MET A 39 -5.81 -4.94 -7.91
C MET A 39 -5.75 -5.16 -9.41
N LYS A 40 -5.08 -6.22 -9.86
CA LYS A 40 -5.05 -6.58 -11.29
C LYS A 40 -6.44 -6.91 -11.83
N THR A 41 -7.27 -7.57 -11.03
CA THR A 41 -8.66 -7.83 -11.41
C THR A 41 -9.46 -6.54 -11.57
N ARG A 42 -9.21 -5.54 -10.72
CA ARG A 42 -9.89 -4.25 -10.81
C ARG A 42 -9.47 -3.44 -12.04
N GLU A 43 -8.29 -3.68 -12.59
CA GLU A 43 -7.82 -3.02 -13.83
C GLU A 43 -8.79 -3.23 -15.00
N ASP A 44 -9.52 -4.34 -15.02
CA ASP A 44 -10.51 -4.64 -16.05
C ASP A 44 -11.65 -3.60 -16.11
N TYR A 45 -11.86 -2.84 -15.05
CA TYR A 45 -12.92 -1.85 -14.95
C TYR A 45 -12.43 -0.41 -15.02
N GLU A 46 -11.13 -0.18 -15.15
CA GLU A 46 -10.54 1.15 -15.12
C GLU A 46 -11.01 2.04 -16.28
N SER A 47 -11.33 1.45 -17.42
CA SER A 47 -11.85 2.19 -18.58
C SER A 47 -13.22 2.83 -18.29
N LYS A 48 -13.98 2.28 -17.36
CA LYS A 48 -15.31 2.78 -17.00
C LYS A 48 -15.34 3.56 -15.71
N LEU A 49 -14.53 3.16 -14.73
CA LEU A 49 -14.54 3.74 -13.40
C LEU A 49 -13.39 4.73 -13.15
N GLY A 50 -12.41 4.77 -14.05
CA GLY A 50 -11.18 5.50 -13.83
C GLY A 50 -10.18 4.66 -13.04
N ASP A 51 -8.95 5.14 -12.97
CA ASP A 51 -7.88 4.44 -12.26
C ASP A 51 -8.16 4.40 -10.75
N VAL A 52 -7.77 3.30 -10.12
CA VAL A 52 -7.86 3.18 -8.66
C VAL A 52 -6.84 4.12 -8.02
N ILE A 53 -7.30 4.98 -7.12
CA ILE A 53 -6.42 5.88 -6.36
C ILE A 53 -5.85 5.14 -5.15
N TYR A 54 -6.70 4.50 -4.36
CA TYR A 54 -6.29 3.58 -3.30
C TYR A 54 -7.45 2.68 -2.92
N THR A 55 -7.14 1.55 -2.27
CA THR A 55 -8.14 0.69 -1.66
C THR A 55 -7.94 0.67 -0.16
N PHE A 56 -9.02 0.49 0.60
CA PHE A 56 -9.02 0.60 2.05
C PHE A 56 -9.77 -0.55 2.69
N ALA A 57 -9.19 -1.09 3.75
CA ALA A 57 -9.83 -2.10 4.57
C ALA A 57 -9.84 -1.66 6.03
N LEU A 58 -11.02 -1.65 6.63
CA LEU A 58 -11.20 -1.37 8.05
C LEU A 58 -11.34 -2.68 8.80
N TYR A 59 -10.33 -3.02 9.59
CA TYR A 59 -10.38 -4.15 10.50
C TYR A 59 -10.75 -3.67 11.90
N LYS A 60 -11.11 -4.58 12.77
CA LYS A 60 -11.47 -4.22 14.15
C LYS A 60 -10.30 -3.61 14.94
N ARG A 61 -9.06 -3.94 14.58
CA ARG A 61 -7.86 -3.53 15.33
C ARG A 61 -6.94 -2.60 14.55
N VAL A 62 -7.12 -2.47 13.24
CA VAL A 62 -6.21 -1.70 12.40
C VAL A 62 -6.93 -1.24 11.14
N LYS A 63 -6.48 -0.14 10.58
CA LYS A 63 -6.88 0.33 9.24
C LYS A 63 -5.73 0.08 8.29
N ARG A 64 -6.03 -0.42 7.10
CA ARG A 64 -5.01 -0.68 6.07
C ARG A 64 -5.44 -0.11 4.74
N ALA A 65 -4.48 0.46 4.01
CA ALA A 65 -4.70 0.96 2.66
C ALA A 65 -3.64 0.41 1.73
N SER A 66 -4.04 0.20 0.47
CA SER A 66 -3.13 -0.21 -0.60
C SER A 66 -3.23 0.82 -1.72
N ILE A 67 -2.10 1.41 -2.08
CA ILE A 67 -2.01 2.47 -3.07
C ILE A 67 -1.27 1.94 -4.29
N PRO A 68 -1.91 1.92 -5.48
CA PRO A 68 -1.23 1.53 -6.71
C PRO A 68 -0.09 2.48 -7.02
N LEU A 69 1.04 1.93 -7.46
CA LEU A 69 2.21 2.71 -7.82
C LEU A 69 2.34 2.75 -9.35
N ASP A 70 2.53 3.95 -9.89
CA ASP A 70 2.82 4.13 -11.31
C ASP A 70 4.33 3.98 -11.53
N HIS A 71 4.78 2.72 -11.53
CA HIS A 71 6.18 2.37 -11.64
C HIS A 71 6.30 1.02 -12.35
N PRO A 72 7.26 0.85 -13.27
CA PRO A 72 7.36 -0.39 -14.06
C PRO A 72 7.63 -1.65 -13.22
N ASP A 73 8.34 -1.50 -12.09
CA ASP A 73 8.74 -2.64 -11.25
C ASP A 73 7.99 -2.77 -9.94
N LEU A 74 7.27 -1.72 -9.52
CA LEU A 74 6.58 -1.67 -8.24
C LEU A 74 5.07 -1.64 -8.45
N ALA A 75 4.35 -2.47 -7.71
CA ALA A 75 2.89 -2.57 -7.86
C ALA A 75 2.12 -1.73 -6.85
N ILE A 76 2.41 -1.88 -5.58
CA ILE A 76 1.64 -1.23 -4.51
C ILE A 76 2.51 -0.76 -3.36
N LEU A 77 2.05 0.30 -2.70
CA LEU A 77 2.46 0.70 -1.36
C LEU A 77 1.33 0.33 -0.41
N THR A 78 1.62 -0.46 0.62
CA THR A 78 0.65 -0.77 1.66
C THR A 78 0.99 -0.02 2.94
N VAL A 79 -0.02 0.55 3.59
CA VAL A 79 0.14 1.37 4.79
C VAL A 79 -0.88 0.94 5.83
N SER A 80 -0.43 0.79 7.07
CA SER A 80 -1.31 0.52 8.21
C SER A 80 -1.45 1.78 9.06
N PHE A 81 -2.63 2.02 9.57
CA PHE A 81 -2.96 3.19 10.40
C PHE A 81 -3.58 2.75 11.72
N ASP A 82 -3.34 3.56 12.75
CA ASP A 82 -4.06 3.42 14.01
C ASP A 82 -5.55 3.70 13.80
N MET A 83 -6.40 3.14 14.65
CA MET A 83 -7.85 3.28 14.50
C MET A 83 -8.34 4.73 14.56
N GLY A 84 -7.63 5.61 15.28
CA GLY A 84 -7.96 7.02 15.38
C GLY A 84 -7.42 7.89 14.25
N ALA A 85 -6.65 7.34 13.31
CA ALA A 85 -6.06 8.12 12.23
C ALA A 85 -7.09 8.48 11.16
N ASP A 86 -6.96 9.68 10.57
CA ASP A 86 -7.72 10.09 9.39
C ASP A 86 -6.94 9.64 8.15
N GLN A 87 -7.19 8.39 7.73
CA GLN A 87 -6.45 7.77 6.65
C GLN A 87 -6.61 8.51 5.32
N ASP A 88 -7.79 9.01 5.03
CA ASP A 88 -8.03 9.69 3.76
C ASP A 88 -7.19 10.97 3.63
N SER A 89 -7.21 11.82 4.66
CA SER A 89 -6.39 13.03 4.68
C SER A 89 -4.90 12.71 4.60
N ILE A 90 -4.43 11.67 5.31
CA ILE A 90 -3.03 11.27 5.27
C ILE A 90 -2.64 10.81 3.85
N ILE A 91 -3.47 10.00 3.22
CA ILE A 91 -3.20 9.50 1.87
C ILE A 91 -3.24 10.65 0.86
N MET A 92 -4.31 11.43 0.84
CA MET A 92 -4.53 12.44 -0.19
C MET A 92 -3.59 13.63 -0.04
N ASP A 93 -3.29 14.06 1.18
CA ASP A 93 -2.55 15.30 1.43
C ASP A 93 -1.06 15.09 1.67
N LYS A 94 -0.65 13.89 2.11
CA LYS A 94 0.74 13.63 2.49
C LYS A 94 1.41 12.55 1.65
N ILE A 95 0.73 11.43 1.39
CA ILE A 95 1.34 10.30 0.69
C ILE A 95 1.34 10.51 -0.83
N LEU A 96 0.18 10.78 -1.42
CA LEU A 96 0.08 10.94 -2.88
C LEU A 96 0.96 12.05 -3.44
N PRO A 97 1.09 13.23 -2.78
CA PRO A 97 2.01 14.26 -3.30
C PRO A 97 3.46 13.79 -3.36
N VAL A 98 3.91 13.01 -2.37
CA VAL A 98 5.27 12.46 -2.37
C VAL A 98 5.45 11.46 -3.51
N LEU A 99 4.46 10.61 -3.77
CA LEU A 99 4.51 9.65 -4.87
C LEU A 99 4.55 10.35 -6.23
N LYS A 100 3.78 11.41 -6.40
CA LYS A 100 3.77 12.21 -7.64
C LYS A 100 5.10 12.89 -7.91
N GLN A 101 5.87 13.20 -6.85
CA GLN A 101 7.19 13.81 -6.98
C GLN A 101 8.30 12.79 -7.30
N GLY A 102 7.96 11.50 -7.37
CA GLY A 102 8.92 10.44 -7.65
C GLY A 102 9.91 10.16 -6.54
N LYS A 103 9.62 10.57 -5.31
CA LYS A 103 10.52 10.41 -4.15
C LYS A 103 10.40 9.06 -3.46
N LEU A 104 9.46 8.21 -3.88
CA LEU A 104 9.25 6.91 -3.26
C LEU A 104 10.49 6.02 -3.34
N THR A 105 11.15 5.99 -4.50
CA THR A 105 12.35 5.18 -4.72
C THR A 105 13.47 5.60 -3.77
N GLU A 106 13.69 6.90 -3.59
CA GLU A 106 14.68 7.42 -2.65
C GLU A 106 14.32 7.02 -1.21
N ALA A 107 13.05 7.12 -0.84
CA ALA A 107 12.59 6.74 0.49
C ALA A 107 12.74 5.24 0.75
N SER A 108 12.55 4.40 -0.26
CA SER A 108 12.68 2.94 -0.12
C SER A 108 14.14 2.49 -0.07
N GLU A 109 15.07 3.27 -0.60
CA GLU A 109 16.51 3.00 -0.55
C GLU A 109 17.13 3.47 0.77
N ALA A 110 16.52 4.40 1.41
CA ALA A 110 16.97 4.93 2.68
C ALA A 110 16.65 4.01 3.85
#